data_f124d66e55ef91fd188da22263b91498
#
_entry.id   f124d66e55ef91fd188da22263b91498
#
_cell.length_a   1.000
_cell.length_b   1.000
_cell.length_c   1.000
_cell.angle_alpha   90.00
_cell.angle_beta   90.00
_cell.angle_gamma   90.00
#
_symmetry.space_group_name_H-M   'P 1'
#
loop_
_entity.id
_entity.type
_entity.pdbx_description
1 polymer ?
#
loop_
_entity_poly.entity_id
_entity_poly.type
_entity_poly.pdbx_seq_one_letter_code
_entity_poly.pdbx_strand_id
1 'polypeptide(L)'
;VVLSGVIRRDLRWLLLALNALPATAAGLLLPTALASAVDMALAGRLDAGTVWWLVGLAGVEVLGDAIGVVLAAAITARGAAWLRHRLTAHLLALGHPARFEAGDAVSRLTGDSAIAGGVAVLAVNLGISVLTAAGAIIALALLDWRLAVVFLLSVPLAALLVRSHLRLTAADVATYQEVSGELSARLVDAVGGLRTIAASGRADQEAERVLRPLPRLTAAGVGMWRTQARMIWRAGLLLPAVELAVLTAAGFGVVAGRLSVGDVLAALGYVALGMTVVGQTALLTALQRARASARRLQEVLEAPLPQREPPASAGTGEVVLTGVIVPDALHDVDLAIPAGTFVAVVGRSGSGKSALASVIGGLTRPTSGEVRRGGSVGYAFERPALVGTTVADAVRYGTDPHRTDVEAACRAAQVHDVVVRLPEGYDTPMATAPMSGGEAQRLGLARAFVRDPAVLVLDDATASLDMVTESTVERAVESALPGRTRVVVTHRAATARRADVVVWLDDGRIRAVGPHADLWHDDDYRAVFG
;
A
#
# COMPACT_ATOMS: atom_id res chain seq x y z
N VAL A 1 5.51 16.45 3.78
CA VAL A 1 4.32 16.82 3.00
C VAL A 1 3.12 15.92 3.37
N VAL A 2 3.24 14.58 3.32
CA VAL A 2 2.11 13.66 3.61
C VAL A 2 1.54 13.86 5.01
N LEU A 3 2.38 13.86 6.06
CA LEU A 3 1.94 13.99 7.46
C LEU A 3 1.28 15.35 7.74
N SER A 4 1.84 16.42 7.20
CA SER A 4 1.22 17.76 7.33
C SER A 4 -0.10 17.86 6.59
N GLY A 5 -0.27 17.14 5.48
CA GLY A 5 -1.53 17.02 4.73
C GLY A 5 -2.62 16.34 5.55
N VAL A 6 -2.31 15.24 6.26
CA VAL A 6 -3.26 14.56 7.16
C VAL A 6 -3.72 15.49 8.29
N ILE A 7 -2.78 16.19 8.93
CA ILE A 7 -3.08 17.08 10.06
C ILE A 7 -3.91 18.30 9.62
N ARG A 8 -3.58 18.94 8.49
CA ARG A 8 -4.27 20.14 8.01
C ARG A 8 -5.68 19.87 7.50
N ARG A 9 -5.93 18.68 6.97
CA ARG A 9 -7.21 18.35 6.35
C ARG A 9 -8.32 18.07 7.38
N ASP A 10 -8.02 17.36 8.45
CA ASP A 10 -9.02 17.00 9.47
C ASP A 10 -8.75 17.77 10.77
N LEU A 11 -9.44 18.87 10.95
CA LEU A 11 -9.32 19.71 12.15
C LEU A 11 -9.91 19.07 13.41
N ARG A 12 -10.46 17.87 13.34
CA ARG A 12 -11.03 17.16 14.51
C ARG A 12 -9.98 16.80 15.56
N TRP A 13 -8.69 16.76 15.19
CA TRP A 13 -7.64 16.67 16.19
C TRP A 13 -7.68 17.84 17.19
N LEU A 14 -8.22 19.03 16.79
CA LEU A 14 -8.47 20.12 17.73
C LEU A 14 -9.57 19.77 18.73
N LEU A 15 -10.63 19.04 18.30
CA LEU A 15 -11.66 18.54 19.20
C LEU A 15 -11.09 17.51 20.18
N LEU A 16 -10.19 16.64 19.72
CA LEU A 16 -9.48 15.70 20.58
C LEU A 16 -8.61 16.44 21.60
N ALA A 17 -7.84 17.42 21.16
CA ALA A 17 -7.03 18.26 22.05
C ALA A 17 -7.90 19.05 23.05
N LEU A 18 -9.00 19.65 22.57
CA LEU A 18 -9.93 20.41 23.42
C LEU A 18 -10.63 19.52 24.45
N ASN A 19 -11.01 18.30 24.07
CA ASN A 19 -11.58 17.31 25.00
C ASN A 19 -10.55 16.84 26.04
N ALA A 20 -9.29 16.72 25.66
CA ALA A 20 -8.25 16.25 26.57
C ALA A 20 -7.82 17.30 27.60
N LEU A 21 -7.98 18.60 27.33
CA LEU A 21 -7.58 19.66 28.25
C LEU A 21 -8.32 19.59 29.61
N PRO A 22 -9.68 19.54 29.65
CA PRO A 22 -10.40 19.41 30.92
C PRO A 22 -10.11 18.08 31.64
N ALA A 23 -9.95 16.97 30.90
CA ALA A 23 -9.57 15.69 31.48
C ALA A 23 -8.16 15.75 32.13
N THR A 24 -7.18 16.35 31.43
CA THR A 24 -5.84 16.57 31.96
C THR A 24 -5.86 17.50 33.18
N ALA A 25 -6.65 18.58 33.14
CA ALA A 25 -6.80 19.49 34.28
C ALA A 25 -7.42 18.77 35.48
N ALA A 26 -8.45 17.96 35.27
CA ALA A 26 -9.08 17.16 36.33
C ALA A 26 -8.08 16.15 36.92
N GLY A 27 -7.33 15.41 36.08
CA GLY A 27 -6.29 14.49 36.53
C GLY A 27 -5.15 15.17 37.32
N LEU A 28 -4.79 16.42 36.95
CA LEU A 28 -3.80 17.21 37.71
C LEU A 28 -4.37 17.78 39.02
N LEU A 29 -5.67 18.04 39.12
CA LEU A 29 -6.32 18.51 40.36
C LEU A 29 -6.66 17.35 41.30
N LEU A 30 -6.80 16.15 40.83
CA LEU A 30 -7.22 14.97 41.60
C LEU A 30 -6.30 14.68 42.79
N PRO A 31 -4.94 14.70 42.67
CA PRO A 31 -4.05 14.45 43.81
C PRO A 31 -4.21 15.48 44.95
N THR A 32 -4.33 16.77 44.62
CA THR A 32 -4.55 17.80 45.65
C THR A 32 -5.95 17.76 46.24
N ALA A 33 -6.96 17.45 45.46
CA ALA A 33 -8.33 17.25 45.96
C ALA A 33 -8.39 16.04 46.92
N LEU A 34 -7.66 14.95 46.59
CA LEU A 34 -7.56 13.79 47.45
C LEU A 34 -6.78 14.11 48.74
N ALA A 35 -5.69 14.88 48.64
CA ALA A 35 -4.94 15.37 49.78
C ALA A 35 -5.82 16.14 50.76
N SER A 36 -6.60 17.13 50.29
CA SER A 36 -7.49 17.92 51.10
C SER A 36 -8.60 17.08 51.75
N ALA A 37 -9.13 16.08 51.02
CA ALA A 37 -10.11 15.15 51.58
C ALA A 37 -9.55 14.28 52.70
N VAL A 38 -8.31 13.81 52.58
CA VAL A 38 -7.60 13.04 53.62
C VAL A 38 -7.37 13.90 54.84
N ASP A 39 -6.87 15.14 54.68
CA ASP A 39 -6.61 16.03 55.79
C ASP A 39 -7.93 16.43 56.53
N MET A 40 -9.02 16.68 55.78
CA MET A 40 -10.34 16.92 56.37
C MET A 40 -10.90 15.70 57.10
N ALA A 41 -10.67 14.49 56.53
CA ALA A 41 -11.08 13.23 57.19
C ALA A 41 -10.33 13.02 58.53
N LEU A 42 -9.01 13.25 58.53
CA LEU A 42 -8.18 13.15 59.73
C LEU A 42 -8.59 14.20 60.80
N ALA A 43 -9.07 15.38 60.38
CA ALA A 43 -9.58 16.40 61.26
C ALA A 43 -11.06 16.16 61.67
N GLY A 44 -11.71 15.08 61.22
CA GLY A 44 -13.13 14.79 61.50
C GLY A 44 -14.12 15.77 60.87
N ARG A 45 -13.71 16.45 59.76
CA ARG A 45 -14.47 17.51 59.08
C ARG A 45 -14.83 17.17 57.63
N LEU A 46 -14.73 15.91 57.26
CA LEU A 46 -15.08 15.50 55.88
C LEU A 46 -16.54 15.75 55.60
N ASP A 47 -16.84 16.55 54.60
CA ASP A 47 -18.21 16.89 54.15
C ASP A 47 -18.56 16.19 52.82
N ALA A 48 -19.87 16.12 52.53
CA ALA A 48 -20.38 15.56 51.30
C ALA A 48 -19.94 16.36 50.05
N GLY A 49 -19.68 17.67 50.18
CA GLY A 49 -19.21 18.51 49.08
C GLY A 49 -17.84 18.09 48.57
N THR A 50 -16.93 17.78 49.44
CA THR A 50 -15.57 17.27 49.10
C THR A 50 -15.65 15.92 48.35
N VAL A 51 -16.54 15.04 48.81
CA VAL A 51 -16.74 13.74 48.14
C VAL A 51 -17.30 13.94 46.72
N TRP A 52 -18.32 14.81 46.59
CA TRP A 52 -18.88 15.11 45.28
C TRP A 52 -17.88 15.83 44.36
N TRP A 53 -16.98 16.65 44.88
CA TRP A 53 -15.90 17.27 44.13
C TRP A 53 -14.93 16.23 43.56
N LEU A 54 -14.49 15.25 44.36
CA LEU A 54 -13.66 14.14 43.91
C LEU A 54 -14.35 13.29 42.86
N VAL A 55 -15.63 12.94 43.07
CA VAL A 55 -16.42 12.17 42.09
C VAL A 55 -16.56 12.97 40.78
N GLY A 56 -16.74 14.27 40.87
CA GLY A 56 -16.83 15.14 39.70
C GLY A 56 -15.54 15.19 38.89
N LEU A 57 -14.38 15.35 39.55
CA LEU A 57 -13.07 15.34 38.88
C LEU A 57 -12.80 13.99 38.23
N ALA A 58 -13.02 12.89 38.97
CA ALA A 58 -12.84 11.54 38.39
C ALA A 58 -13.80 11.27 37.24
N GLY A 59 -15.05 11.79 37.33
CA GLY A 59 -16.04 11.69 36.27
C GLY A 59 -15.60 12.44 35.00
N VAL A 60 -15.05 13.63 35.13
CA VAL A 60 -14.54 14.43 33.99
C VAL A 60 -13.37 13.73 33.33
N GLU A 61 -12.44 13.18 34.13
CA GLU A 61 -11.28 12.45 33.61
C GLU A 61 -11.72 11.19 32.83
N VAL A 62 -12.52 10.32 33.43
CA VAL A 62 -12.98 9.07 32.80
C VAL A 62 -13.83 9.33 31.56
N LEU A 63 -14.74 10.32 31.63
CA LEU A 63 -15.59 10.68 30.48
C LEU A 63 -14.76 11.28 29.35
N GLY A 64 -13.80 12.15 29.68
CA GLY A 64 -12.87 12.74 28.74
C GLY A 64 -12.02 11.69 28.03
N ASP A 65 -11.50 10.71 28.76
CA ASP A 65 -10.75 9.60 28.20
C ASP A 65 -11.61 8.72 27.29
N ALA A 66 -12.82 8.38 27.72
CA ALA A 66 -13.75 7.59 26.90
C ALA A 66 -14.09 8.28 25.58
N ILE A 67 -14.41 9.58 25.61
CA ILE A 67 -14.65 10.39 24.41
C ILE A 67 -13.36 10.48 23.58
N GLY A 68 -12.21 10.64 24.22
CA GLY A 68 -10.91 10.70 23.59
C GLY A 68 -10.59 9.45 22.76
N VAL A 69 -10.87 8.25 23.27
CA VAL A 69 -10.71 6.98 22.55
C VAL A 69 -11.55 6.93 21.29
N VAL A 70 -12.82 7.33 21.35
CA VAL A 70 -13.74 7.35 20.19
C VAL A 70 -13.27 8.37 19.14
N LEU A 71 -12.90 9.56 19.58
CA LEU A 71 -12.38 10.61 18.68
C LEU A 71 -11.07 10.17 18.00
N ALA A 72 -10.14 9.59 18.76
CA ALA A 72 -8.87 9.11 18.24
C ALA A 72 -9.06 8.03 17.18
N ALA A 73 -9.96 7.07 17.42
CA ALA A 73 -10.31 6.02 16.46
C ALA A 73 -10.91 6.62 15.18
N ALA A 74 -11.86 7.57 15.32
CA ALA A 74 -12.50 8.22 14.19
C ALA A 74 -11.52 9.05 13.34
N ILE A 75 -10.60 9.80 13.97
CA ILE A 75 -9.56 10.60 13.30
C ILE A 75 -8.60 9.68 12.53
N THR A 76 -8.11 8.62 13.18
CA THR A 76 -7.21 7.65 12.58
C THR A 76 -7.85 6.96 11.36
N ALA A 77 -9.10 6.49 11.49
CA ALA A 77 -9.82 5.84 10.41
C ALA A 77 -10.00 6.77 9.19
N ARG A 78 -10.34 8.04 9.41
CA ARG A 78 -10.50 9.02 8.32
C ARG A 78 -9.18 9.41 7.67
N GLY A 79 -8.14 9.59 8.46
CA GLY A 79 -6.79 9.83 7.93
C GLY A 79 -6.33 8.69 7.03
N ALA A 80 -6.51 7.45 7.48
CA ALA A 80 -6.20 6.25 6.71
C ALA A 80 -7.05 6.15 5.43
N ALA A 81 -8.36 6.38 5.51
CA ALA A 81 -9.26 6.33 4.36
C ALA A 81 -8.89 7.37 3.30
N TRP A 82 -8.55 8.60 3.71
CA TRP A 82 -8.10 9.64 2.81
C TRP A 82 -6.79 9.28 2.10
N LEU A 83 -5.80 8.76 2.85
CA LEU A 83 -4.54 8.33 2.27
C LEU A 83 -4.75 7.20 1.26
N ARG A 84 -5.57 6.20 1.60
CA ARG A 84 -5.92 5.10 0.69
C ARG A 84 -6.57 5.61 -0.59
N HIS A 85 -7.57 6.48 -0.48
CA HIS A 85 -8.22 7.04 -1.66
C HIS A 85 -7.24 7.77 -2.57
N ARG A 86 -6.42 8.66 -1.99
CA ARG A 86 -5.43 9.43 -2.74
C ARG A 86 -4.35 8.54 -3.38
N LEU A 87 -3.89 7.54 -2.64
CA LEU A 87 -2.87 6.60 -3.12
C LEU A 87 -3.42 5.73 -4.25
N THR A 88 -4.65 5.19 -4.09
CA THR A 88 -5.31 4.41 -5.14
C THR A 88 -5.51 5.22 -6.41
N ALA A 89 -6.02 6.44 -6.29
CA ALA A 89 -6.22 7.33 -7.42
C ALA A 89 -4.88 7.62 -8.15
N HIS A 90 -3.81 7.86 -7.39
CA HIS A 90 -2.49 8.15 -7.97
C HIS A 90 -1.85 6.91 -8.60
N LEU A 91 -1.92 5.74 -7.95
CA LEU A 91 -1.42 4.47 -8.50
C LEU A 91 -2.12 4.11 -9.82
N LEU A 92 -3.45 4.26 -9.89
CA LEU A 92 -4.19 4.03 -11.13
C LEU A 92 -3.83 5.05 -12.22
N ALA A 93 -3.56 6.30 -11.84
CA ALA A 93 -3.16 7.34 -12.78
C ALA A 93 -1.72 7.17 -13.31
N LEU A 94 -0.84 6.47 -12.59
CA LEU A 94 0.52 6.13 -13.05
C LEU A 94 0.51 5.18 -14.25
N GLY A 95 -0.53 4.34 -14.37
CA GLY A 95 -0.69 3.45 -15.53
C GLY A 95 0.39 2.37 -15.66
N HIS A 96 0.67 1.97 -16.90
CA HIS A 96 1.66 0.95 -17.27
C HIS A 96 2.89 1.62 -17.95
N PRO A 97 4.13 1.09 -17.78
CA PRO A 97 4.49 -0.05 -16.93
C PRO A 97 4.38 0.27 -15.43
N ALA A 98 3.97 -0.74 -14.66
CA ALA A 98 3.81 -0.58 -13.21
C ALA A 98 5.16 -0.26 -12.56
N ARG A 99 5.28 0.94 -11.97
CA ARG A 99 6.49 1.39 -11.28
C ARG A 99 6.70 0.71 -9.93
N PHE A 100 5.61 0.21 -9.34
CA PHE A 100 5.60 -0.45 -8.04
C PHE A 100 5.02 -1.86 -8.19
N GLU A 101 5.63 -2.84 -7.52
CA GLU A 101 5.10 -4.19 -7.48
C GLU A 101 3.73 -4.23 -6.78
N ALA A 102 2.85 -5.11 -7.23
CA ALA A 102 1.48 -5.21 -6.70
C ALA A 102 1.47 -5.46 -5.18
N GLY A 103 2.36 -6.32 -4.67
CA GLY A 103 2.49 -6.61 -3.25
C GLY A 103 2.92 -5.39 -2.43
N ASP A 104 3.87 -4.59 -2.93
CA ASP A 104 4.32 -3.35 -2.29
C ASP A 104 3.20 -2.29 -2.30
N ALA A 105 2.49 -2.13 -3.42
CA ALA A 105 1.35 -1.23 -3.52
C ALA A 105 0.24 -1.58 -2.50
N VAL A 106 -0.11 -2.87 -2.35
CA VAL A 106 -1.08 -3.34 -1.35
C VAL A 106 -0.58 -3.10 0.07
N SER A 107 0.70 -3.37 0.36
CA SER A 107 1.31 -3.10 1.67
C SER A 107 1.22 -1.61 2.05
N ARG A 108 1.50 -0.70 1.10
CA ARG A 108 1.39 0.75 1.29
C ARG A 108 -0.06 1.19 1.50
N LEU A 109 -1.01 0.62 0.74
CA LEU A 109 -2.44 0.92 0.87
C LEU A 109 -3.03 0.46 2.21
N THR A 110 -2.65 -0.72 2.71
CA THR A 110 -3.23 -1.29 3.92
C THR A 110 -2.48 -0.89 5.18
N GLY A 111 -1.18 -1.15 5.24
CA GLY A 111 -0.33 -0.95 6.41
C GLY A 111 0.12 0.49 6.59
N ASP A 112 0.86 1.03 5.61
CA ASP A 112 1.47 2.36 5.76
C ASP A 112 0.42 3.47 5.87
N SER A 113 -0.69 3.36 5.13
CA SER A 113 -1.80 4.33 5.22
C SER A 113 -2.46 4.34 6.60
N ALA A 114 -2.60 3.17 7.24
CA ALA A 114 -3.17 3.07 8.59
C ALA A 114 -2.25 3.73 9.63
N ILE A 115 -0.94 3.44 9.55
CA ILE A 115 0.07 3.99 10.47
C ILE A 115 0.19 5.52 10.29
N ALA A 116 0.34 6.00 9.07
CA ALA A 116 0.47 7.42 8.78
C ALA A 116 -0.83 8.21 9.07
N GLY A 117 -2.01 7.57 8.92
CA GLY A 117 -3.30 8.17 9.21
C GLY A 117 -3.49 8.56 10.67
N GLY A 118 -2.83 7.85 11.60
CA GLY A 118 -2.89 8.09 13.04
C GLY A 118 -1.96 9.21 13.56
N VAL A 119 -1.16 9.85 12.71
CA VAL A 119 -0.13 10.80 13.13
C VAL A 119 -0.67 12.00 13.93
N ALA A 120 -1.86 12.48 13.60
CA ALA A 120 -2.49 13.59 14.32
C ALA A 120 -2.81 13.21 15.77
N VAL A 121 -3.33 12.01 16.00
CA VAL A 121 -3.60 11.45 17.33
C VAL A 121 -2.31 11.28 18.11
N LEU A 122 -1.26 10.75 17.47
CA LEU A 122 0.08 10.60 18.10
C LEU A 122 0.64 11.96 18.56
N ALA A 123 0.48 13.00 17.74
CA ALA A 123 0.94 14.35 18.07
C ALA A 123 0.18 14.94 19.26
N VAL A 124 -1.16 14.79 19.29
CA VAL A 124 -2.01 15.25 20.40
C VAL A 124 -1.63 14.50 21.69
N ASN A 125 -1.54 13.16 21.65
CA ASN A 125 -1.18 12.36 22.83
C ASN A 125 0.20 12.70 23.39
N LEU A 126 1.19 12.95 22.51
CA LEU A 126 2.50 13.42 22.94
C LEU A 126 2.42 14.80 23.60
N GLY A 127 1.67 15.73 23.02
CA GLY A 127 1.44 17.05 23.58
C GLY A 127 0.78 17.00 24.97
N ILE A 128 -0.25 16.17 25.12
CA ILE A 128 -0.96 15.96 26.40
C ILE A 128 -0.01 15.36 27.43
N SER A 129 0.78 14.33 27.07
CA SER A 129 1.73 13.71 27.99
C SER A 129 2.79 14.70 28.50
N VAL A 130 3.27 15.59 27.61
CA VAL A 130 4.21 16.65 28.00
C VAL A 130 3.52 17.67 28.92
N LEU A 131 2.28 18.06 28.59
CA LEU A 131 1.49 18.99 29.42
C LEU A 131 1.22 18.42 30.81
N THR A 132 0.82 17.15 30.91
CA THR A 132 0.57 16.44 32.17
C THR A 132 1.84 16.39 33.02
N ALA A 133 2.98 16.02 32.41
CA ALA A 133 4.25 15.97 33.14
C ALA A 133 4.72 17.34 33.63
N ALA A 134 4.61 18.36 32.77
CA ALA A 134 4.93 19.74 33.18
C ALA A 134 4.00 20.23 34.29
N GLY A 135 2.70 19.97 34.19
CA GLY A 135 1.71 20.27 35.21
C GLY A 135 2.02 19.58 36.55
N ALA A 136 2.39 18.30 36.50
CA ALA A 136 2.78 17.54 37.71
C ALA A 136 4.04 18.11 38.38
N ILE A 137 5.06 18.50 37.59
CA ILE A 137 6.27 19.15 38.11
C ILE A 137 5.95 20.50 38.75
N ILE A 138 5.12 21.31 38.13
CA ILE A 138 4.65 22.60 38.66
C ILE A 138 3.89 22.37 39.96
N ALA A 139 2.98 21.40 40.00
CA ALA A 139 2.18 21.08 41.16
C ALA A 139 3.09 20.60 42.34
N LEU A 140 4.11 19.76 42.08
CA LEU A 140 5.13 19.40 43.08
C LEU A 140 5.88 20.62 43.60
N ALA A 141 6.23 21.57 42.71
CA ALA A 141 6.94 22.78 43.10
C ALA A 141 6.07 23.72 43.96
N LEU A 142 4.75 23.75 43.71
CA LEU A 142 3.79 24.52 44.49
C LEU A 142 3.55 23.92 45.88
N LEU A 143 3.62 22.58 46.02
CA LEU A 143 3.56 21.91 47.32
C LEU A 143 4.82 22.19 48.17
N ASP A 144 5.97 21.81 47.68
CA ASP A 144 7.30 22.17 48.19
C ASP A 144 8.32 22.07 47.03
N TRP A 145 9.01 23.16 46.72
CA TRP A 145 10.00 23.21 45.61
C TRP A 145 11.08 22.11 45.72
N ARG A 146 11.37 21.63 46.95
CA ARG A 146 12.34 20.55 47.21
C ARG A 146 11.88 19.23 46.62
N LEU A 147 10.56 18.94 46.62
CA LEU A 147 9.99 17.75 45.99
C LEU A 147 10.18 17.77 44.48
N ALA A 148 9.97 18.94 43.87
CA ALA A 148 10.22 19.13 42.45
C ALA A 148 11.69 18.94 42.08
N VAL A 149 12.63 19.42 42.90
CA VAL A 149 14.09 19.22 42.71
C VAL A 149 14.44 17.74 42.78
N VAL A 150 13.96 17.02 43.83
CA VAL A 150 14.20 15.57 43.98
C VAL A 150 13.66 14.80 42.76
N PHE A 151 12.45 15.16 42.28
CA PHE A 151 11.88 14.56 41.09
C PHE A 151 12.70 14.88 39.84
N LEU A 152 13.10 16.14 39.62
CA LEU A 152 13.89 16.56 38.47
C LEU A 152 15.26 15.91 38.38
N LEU A 153 15.87 15.55 39.52
CA LEU A 153 17.12 14.78 39.54
C LEU A 153 16.97 13.37 38.95
N SER A 154 15.75 12.83 38.92
CA SER A 154 15.48 11.53 38.29
C SER A 154 15.38 11.62 36.74
N VAL A 155 15.07 12.80 36.18
CA VAL A 155 14.81 12.99 34.74
C VAL A 155 16.04 12.65 33.88
N PRO A 156 17.27 13.06 34.17
CA PRO A 156 18.45 12.67 33.39
C PRO A 156 18.65 11.16 33.36
N LEU A 157 18.44 10.49 34.49
CA LEU A 157 18.56 9.03 34.60
C LEU A 157 17.46 8.36 33.73
N ALA A 158 16.23 8.83 33.82
CA ALA A 158 15.13 8.36 32.99
C ALA A 158 15.44 8.54 31.47
N ALA A 159 15.92 9.72 31.08
CA ALA A 159 16.30 10.02 29.71
C ALA A 159 17.43 9.09 29.20
N LEU A 160 18.43 8.81 30.04
CA LEU A 160 19.51 7.86 29.71
C LEU A 160 18.98 6.44 29.49
N LEU A 161 18.09 5.98 30.38
CA LEU A 161 17.44 4.66 30.25
C LEU A 161 16.61 4.56 28.97
N VAL A 162 15.78 5.55 28.68
CA VAL A 162 14.97 5.61 27.42
C VAL A 162 15.88 5.59 26.20
N ARG A 163 16.93 6.42 26.18
CA ARG A 163 17.88 6.48 25.06
C ARG A 163 18.60 5.14 24.85
N SER A 164 19.03 4.51 25.91
CA SER A 164 19.67 3.18 25.92
C SER A 164 18.71 2.12 25.35
N HIS A 165 17.46 2.14 25.82
CA HIS A 165 16.43 1.22 25.35
C HIS A 165 16.16 1.36 23.83
N LEU A 166 15.91 2.58 23.37
CA LEU A 166 15.62 2.82 21.94
C LEU A 166 16.75 2.33 21.04
N ARG A 167 18.00 2.49 21.44
CA ARG A 167 19.16 2.02 20.66
C ARG A 167 19.26 0.50 20.62
N LEU A 168 19.14 -0.16 21.77
CA LEU A 168 19.27 -1.62 21.87
C LEU A 168 18.11 -2.34 21.19
N THR A 169 16.89 -1.87 21.42
CA THR A 169 15.69 -2.47 20.84
C THR A 169 15.65 -2.33 19.31
N ALA A 170 16.15 -1.21 18.76
CA ALA A 170 16.16 -1.01 17.32
C ALA A 170 17.01 -2.06 16.58
N ALA A 171 18.17 -2.43 17.13
CA ALA A 171 19.05 -3.44 16.56
C ALA A 171 18.42 -4.85 16.62
N ASP A 172 17.90 -5.24 17.79
CA ASP A 172 17.28 -6.55 17.99
C ASP A 172 16.01 -6.74 17.11
N VAL A 173 15.19 -5.69 16.99
CA VAL A 173 14.00 -5.71 16.14
C VAL A 173 14.38 -5.80 14.66
N ALA A 174 15.43 -5.09 14.22
CA ALA A 174 15.90 -5.17 12.84
C ALA A 174 16.34 -6.60 12.47
N THR A 175 17.14 -7.24 13.34
CA THR A 175 17.58 -8.64 13.14
C THR A 175 16.39 -9.60 13.11
N TYR A 176 15.42 -9.44 14.01
CA TYR A 176 14.21 -10.27 14.03
C TYR A 176 13.40 -10.11 12.73
N GLN A 177 13.23 -8.87 12.27
CA GLN A 177 12.48 -8.59 11.03
C GLN A 177 13.18 -9.13 9.78
N GLU A 178 14.51 -9.03 9.72
CA GLU A 178 15.30 -9.58 8.60
C GLU A 178 15.09 -11.10 8.48
N VAL A 179 15.27 -11.84 9.57
CA VAL A 179 15.10 -13.30 9.58
C VAL A 179 13.64 -13.71 9.35
N SER A 180 12.67 -12.95 9.89
CA SER A 180 11.24 -13.16 9.65
C SER A 180 10.90 -12.94 8.18
N GLY A 181 11.51 -11.93 7.54
CA GLY A 181 11.38 -11.68 6.10
C GLY A 181 11.92 -12.83 5.26
N GLU A 182 13.10 -13.38 5.62
CA GLU A 182 13.67 -14.56 4.96
C GLU A 182 12.73 -15.78 5.04
N LEU A 183 12.17 -16.04 6.22
CA LEU A 183 11.20 -17.13 6.42
C LEU A 183 9.94 -16.93 5.57
N SER A 184 9.40 -15.71 5.57
CA SER A 184 8.20 -15.37 4.80
C SER A 184 8.44 -15.52 3.29
N ALA A 185 9.57 -15.09 2.76
CA ALA A 185 9.92 -15.25 1.35
C ALA A 185 9.95 -16.72 0.95
N ARG A 186 10.61 -17.58 1.75
CA ARG A 186 10.66 -19.03 1.50
C ARG A 186 9.27 -19.69 1.55
N LEU A 187 8.41 -19.23 2.45
CA LEU A 187 7.05 -19.73 2.54
C LEU A 187 6.22 -19.34 1.31
N VAL A 188 6.34 -18.11 0.83
CA VAL A 188 5.68 -17.64 -0.40
C VAL A 188 6.13 -18.46 -1.60
N ASP A 189 7.42 -18.72 -1.74
CA ASP A 189 7.97 -19.59 -2.80
C ASP A 189 7.36 -21.00 -2.75
N ALA A 190 7.32 -21.60 -1.55
CA ALA A 190 6.77 -22.94 -1.36
C ALA A 190 5.26 -22.99 -1.68
N VAL A 191 4.49 -21.98 -1.24
CA VAL A 191 3.05 -21.86 -1.56
C VAL A 191 2.83 -21.68 -3.05
N GLY A 192 3.64 -20.87 -3.72
CA GLY A 192 3.62 -20.71 -5.18
C GLY A 192 3.94 -22.02 -5.93
N GLY A 193 4.80 -22.86 -5.35
CA GLY A 193 5.23 -24.15 -5.90
C GLY A 193 4.45 -25.37 -5.42
N LEU A 194 3.33 -25.25 -4.69
CA LEU A 194 2.63 -26.35 -4.04
C LEU A 194 2.31 -27.52 -4.98
N ARG A 195 1.89 -27.25 -6.21
CA ARG A 195 1.60 -28.29 -7.21
C ARG A 195 2.85 -29.12 -7.56
N THR A 196 3.98 -28.44 -7.73
CA THR A 196 5.25 -29.08 -8.03
C THR A 196 5.76 -29.91 -6.85
N ILE A 197 5.62 -29.36 -5.62
CA ILE A 197 6.02 -30.04 -4.39
C ILE A 197 5.18 -31.31 -4.21
N ALA A 198 3.84 -31.20 -4.38
CA ALA A 198 2.93 -32.34 -4.30
C ALA A 198 3.25 -33.41 -5.36
N ALA A 199 3.47 -32.99 -6.62
CA ALA A 199 3.81 -33.90 -7.71
C ALA A 199 5.14 -34.63 -7.52
N SER A 200 6.11 -33.99 -6.84
CA SER A 200 7.43 -34.58 -6.57
C SER A 200 7.48 -35.40 -5.27
N GLY A 201 6.44 -35.41 -4.46
CA GLY A 201 6.37 -36.15 -3.19
C GLY A 201 7.41 -35.70 -2.14
N ARG A 202 7.90 -34.45 -2.22
CA ARG A 202 8.98 -33.93 -1.37
C ARG A 202 8.53 -32.90 -0.33
N ALA A 203 7.30 -33.01 0.15
CA ALA A 203 6.74 -32.06 1.10
C ALA A 203 7.58 -31.91 2.38
N ASP A 204 8.11 -33.00 2.93
CA ASP A 204 8.92 -32.97 4.15
C ASP A 204 10.25 -32.23 3.95
N GLN A 205 10.94 -32.50 2.83
CA GLN A 205 12.19 -31.82 2.51
C GLN A 205 11.98 -30.31 2.29
N GLU A 206 10.87 -29.95 1.67
CA GLU A 206 10.51 -28.56 1.45
C GLU A 206 10.14 -27.85 2.76
N ALA A 207 9.44 -28.54 3.65
CA ALA A 207 9.17 -28.04 4.99
C ALA A 207 10.47 -27.75 5.77
N GLU A 208 11.45 -28.67 5.71
CA GLU A 208 12.79 -28.44 6.31
C GLU A 208 13.50 -27.24 5.69
N ARG A 209 13.42 -27.08 4.35
CA ARG A 209 14.02 -25.94 3.63
C ARG A 209 13.40 -24.62 4.08
N VAL A 210 12.08 -24.56 4.18
CA VAL A 210 11.32 -23.37 4.60
C VAL A 210 11.66 -23.03 6.04
N LEU A 211 11.70 -24.03 6.94
CA LEU A 211 11.93 -23.84 8.37
C LEU A 211 13.42 -23.68 8.75
N ARG A 212 14.35 -23.80 7.83
CA ARG A 212 15.79 -23.64 8.11
C ARG A 212 16.16 -22.34 8.86
N PRO A 213 15.53 -21.15 8.59
CA PRO A 213 15.81 -19.94 9.37
C PRO A 213 15.20 -19.94 10.79
N LEU A 214 14.31 -20.87 11.13
CA LEU A 214 13.56 -20.89 12.39
C LEU A 214 14.45 -20.83 13.65
N PRO A 215 15.56 -21.56 13.75
CA PRO A 215 16.45 -21.45 14.91
C PRO A 215 17.04 -20.05 15.07
N ARG A 216 17.42 -19.40 13.96
CA ARG A 216 17.90 -18.01 13.96
C ARG A 216 16.81 -17.03 14.36
N LEU A 217 15.58 -17.23 13.86
CA LEU A 217 14.41 -16.43 14.24
C LEU A 217 14.12 -16.56 15.74
N THR A 218 14.15 -17.78 16.27
CA THR A 218 13.96 -18.06 17.70
C THR A 218 15.04 -17.37 18.54
N ALA A 219 16.31 -17.48 18.14
CA ALA A 219 17.42 -16.83 18.83
C ALA A 219 17.28 -15.29 18.84
N ALA A 220 16.93 -14.69 17.69
CA ALA A 220 16.68 -13.26 17.57
C ALA A 220 15.47 -12.81 18.42
N GLY A 221 14.37 -13.60 18.41
CA GLY A 221 13.19 -13.35 19.24
C GLY A 221 13.50 -13.41 20.74
N VAL A 222 14.22 -14.44 21.19
CA VAL A 222 14.67 -14.55 22.59
C VAL A 222 15.61 -13.40 22.95
N GLY A 223 16.51 -12.98 22.06
CA GLY A 223 17.37 -11.80 22.23
C GLY A 223 16.54 -10.54 22.46
N MET A 224 15.58 -10.29 21.59
CA MET A 224 14.65 -9.15 21.69
C MET A 224 13.89 -9.16 23.03
N TRP A 225 13.31 -10.29 23.42
CA TRP A 225 12.59 -10.41 24.69
C TRP A 225 13.49 -10.22 25.91
N ARG A 226 14.74 -10.71 25.89
CA ARG A 226 15.72 -10.47 26.95
C ARG A 226 16.07 -8.99 27.08
N THR A 227 16.25 -8.29 25.97
CA THR A 227 16.50 -6.85 25.97
C THR A 227 15.31 -6.09 26.54
N GLN A 228 14.09 -6.48 26.12
CA GLN A 228 12.87 -5.87 26.64
C GLN A 228 12.66 -6.17 28.14
N ALA A 229 12.89 -7.40 28.60
CA ALA A 229 12.79 -7.76 30.01
C ALA A 229 13.79 -6.98 30.87
N ARG A 230 15.05 -6.85 30.44
CA ARG A 230 16.05 -6.00 31.13
C ARG A 230 15.61 -4.55 31.26
N MET A 231 14.95 -4.03 30.21
CA MET A 231 14.45 -2.67 30.23
C MET A 231 13.26 -2.51 31.20
N ILE A 232 12.28 -3.42 31.13
CA ILE A 232 11.12 -3.42 32.04
C ILE A 232 11.59 -3.48 33.47
N TRP A 233 12.58 -4.33 33.77
CA TRP A 233 13.17 -4.42 35.10
C TRP A 233 13.82 -3.10 35.55
N ARG A 234 14.66 -2.48 34.69
CA ARG A 234 15.35 -1.22 35.00
C ARG A 234 14.37 -0.04 35.13
N ALA A 235 13.41 0.05 34.22
CA ALA A 235 12.37 1.08 34.27
C ALA A 235 11.40 0.85 35.44
N GLY A 236 11.09 -0.42 35.72
CA GLY A 236 10.25 -0.80 36.87
C GLY A 236 10.86 -0.50 38.23
N LEU A 237 12.17 -0.40 38.32
CA LEU A 237 12.86 0.06 39.57
C LEU A 237 12.92 1.58 39.69
N LEU A 238 12.86 2.31 38.58
CA LEU A 238 12.99 3.76 38.57
C LEU A 238 11.81 4.44 39.26
N LEU A 239 10.57 4.05 38.94
CA LEU A 239 9.37 4.64 39.53
C LEU A 239 9.34 4.46 41.07
N PRO A 240 9.46 3.24 41.63
CA PRO A 240 9.52 3.07 43.10
C PRO A 240 10.70 3.80 43.74
N ALA A 241 11.85 3.88 43.08
CA ALA A 241 13.00 4.61 43.64
C ALA A 241 12.73 6.13 43.72
N VAL A 242 12.08 6.70 42.68
CA VAL A 242 11.70 8.12 42.68
C VAL A 242 10.59 8.37 43.72
N GLU A 243 9.58 7.48 43.78
CA GLU A 243 8.52 7.55 44.79
C GLU A 243 9.09 7.51 46.21
N LEU A 244 10.02 6.60 46.49
CA LEU A 244 10.67 6.50 47.78
C LEU A 244 11.51 7.74 48.12
N ALA A 245 12.23 8.28 47.14
CA ALA A 245 13.02 9.50 47.34
C ALA A 245 12.12 10.71 47.65
N VAL A 246 11.01 10.87 46.87
CA VAL A 246 10.04 11.95 47.10
C VAL A 246 9.28 11.74 48.40
N LEU A 247 8.88 10.51 48.71
CA LEU A 247 8.24 10.15 49.98
C LEU A 247 9.14 10.49 51.19
N THR A 248 10.42 10.18 51.10
CA THR A 248 11.41 10.52 52.13
C THR A 248 11.52 12.03 52.29
N ALA A 249 11.65 12.76 51.20
CA ALA A 249 11.71 14.24 51.22
C ALA A 249 10.41 14.86 51.76
N ALA A 250 9.26 14.32 51.39
CA ALA A 250 7.94 14.75 51.88
C ALA A 250 7.79 14.43 53.39
N GLY A 251 8.25 13.27 53.86
CA GLY A 251 8.27 12.90 55.26
C GLY A 251 9.09 13.88 56.10
N PHE A 252 10.27 14.31 55.66
CA PHE A 252 11.02 15.38 56.30
C PHE A 252 10.25 16.73 56.25
N GLY A 253 9.48 16.99 55.21
CA GLY A 253 8.61 18.14 55.13
C GLY A 253 7.51 18.14 56.19
N VAL A 254 6.88 16.99 56.43
CA VAL A 254 5.86 16.80 57.47
C VAL A 254 6.46 17.00 58.86
N VAL A 255 7.60 16.35 59.17
CA VAL A 255 8.29 16.52 60.46
C VAL A 255 8.69 17.99 60.71
N ALA A 256 9.05 18.71 59.65
CA ALA A 256 9.37 20.12 59.72
C ALA A 256 8.12 21.05 59.72
N GLY A 257 6.90 20.51 59.72
CA GLY A 257 5.64 21.27 59.77
C GLY A 257 5.31 22.04 58.47
N ARG A 258 5.98 21.72 57.34
CA ARG A 258 5.77 22.39 56.05
C ARG A 258 4.70 21.72 55.19
N LEU A 259 4.49 20.43 55.39
CA LEU A 259 3.56 19.61 54.61
C LEU A 259 2.58 18.90 55.55
N SER A 260 1.36 18.69 55.08
CA SER A 260 0.35 17.86 55.72
C SER A 260 0.53 16.38 55.32
N VAL A 261 -0.20 15.48 55.97
CA VAL A 261 -0.26 14.06 55.58
C VAL A 261 -0.91 13.90 54.21
N GLY A 262 -1.93 14.70 53.89
CA GLY A 262 -2.54 14.74 52.60
C GLY A 262 -1.57 15.19 51.50
N ASP A 263 -0.70 16.17 51.78
CA ASP A 263 0.31 16.64 50.80
C ASP A 263 1.30 15.53 50.39
N VAL A 264 1.60 14.61 51.29
CA VAL A 264 2.44 13.43 50.98
C VAL A 264 1.73 12.55 49.92
N LEU A 265 0.42 12.36 50.09
CA LEU A 265 -0.36 11.58 49.11
C LEU A 265 -0.45 12.30 47.77
N ALA A 266 -0.66 13.63 47.75
CA ALA A 266 -0.62 14.42 46.53
C ALA A 266 0.74 14.34 45.84
N ALA A 267 1.85 14.41 46.56
CA ALA A 267 3.19 14.31 46.01
C ALA A 267 3.42 12.97 45.31
N LEU A 268 2.97 11.86 45.89
CA LEU A 268 3.04 10.53 45.21
C LEU A 268 2.20 10.49 43.93
N GLY A 269 0.98 11.05 43.95
CA GLY A 269 0.14 11.18 42.79
C GLY A 269 0.81 11.98 41.64
N TYR A 270 1.45 13.10 42.00
CA TYR A 270 2.18 13.91 41.00
C TYR A 270 3.46 13.23 40.50
N VAL A 271 4.15 12.44 41.30
CA VAL A 271 5.28 11.61 40.83
C VAL A 271 4.79 10.60 39.80
N ALA A 272 3.69 9.91 40.09
CA ALA A 272 3.09 8.96 39.15
C ALA A 272 2.70 9.64 37.83
N LEU A 273 2.02 10.80 37.87
CA LEU A 273 1.67 11.59 36.69
C LEU A 273 2.91 12.09 35.92
N GLY A 274 3.92 12.61 36.61
CA GLY A 274 5.15 13.09 36.02
C GLY A 274 5.95 11.98 35.32
N MET A 275 5.92 10.77 35.85
CA MET A 275 6.61 9.59 35.30
C MET A 275 5.88 9.00 34.06
N THR A 276 4.65 9.39 33.77
CA THR A 276 3.94 8.91 32.57
C THR A 276 4.72 9.17 31.27
N VAL A 277 5.47 10.28 31.18
CA VAL A 277 6.35 10.59 30.04
C VAL A 277 7.40 9.51 29.79
N VAL A 278 7.93 8.90 30.87
CA VAL A 278 8.93 7.82 30.73
C VAL A 278 8.32 6.58 30.07
N GLY A 279 7.03 6.30 30.36
CA GLY A 279 6.28 5.22 29.73
C GLY A 279 5.95 5.46 28.24
N GLN A 280 6.10 6.70 27.72
CA GLN A 280 5.72 7.07 26.35
C GLN A 280 6.76 6.69 25.27
N THR A 281 7.69 5.77 25.55
CA THR A 281 8.62 5.23 24.55
C THR A 281 7.87 4.60 23.36
N ALA A 282 6.70 4.03 23.61
CA ALA A 282 5.81 3.48 22.57
C ALA A 282 5.33 4.56 21.58
N LEU A 283 4.99 5.77 22.05
CA LEU A 283 4.58 6.90 21.19
C LEU A 283 5.73 7.38 20.31
N LEU A 284 6.96 7.47 20.87
CA LEU A 284 8.13 7.85 20.08
C LEU A 284 8.42 6.81 18.98
N THR A 285 8.31 5.53 19.30
CA THR A 285 8.45 4.44 18.32
C THR A 285 7.33 4.49 17.28
N ALA A 286 6.08 4.72 17.68
CA ALA A 286 4.96 4.89 16.77
C ALA A 286 5.14 6.10 15.83
N LEU A 287 5.68 7.21 16.34
CA LEU A 287 5.99 8.38 15.52
C LEU A 287 7.11 8.11 14.50
N GLN A 288 8.13 7.34 14.86
CA GLN A 288 9.18 6.92 13.92
C GLN A 288 8.60 6.02 12.82
N ARG A 289 7.74 5.06 13.18
CA ARG A 289 7.02 4.22 12.21
C ARG A 289 6.14 5.06 11.29
N ALA A 290 5.36 6.00 11.83
CA ALA A 290 4.52 6.89 11.04
C ALA A 290 5.34 7.74 10.05
N ARG A 291 6.54 8.20 10.45
CA ARG A 291 7.46 8.92 9.54
C ARG A 291 8.01 8.00 8.44
N ALA A 292 8.38 6.77 8.75
CA ALA A 292 8.86 5.80 7.77
C ALA A 292 7.75 5.45 6.75
N SER A 293 6.56 5.12 7.24
CA SER A 293 5.38 4.86 6.40
C SER A 293 5.03 6.07 5.51
N ALA A 294 5.08 7.27 6.07
CA ALA A 294 4.82 8.49 5.30
C ALA A 294 5.83 8.73 4.18
N ARG A 295 7.11 8.39 4.37
CA ARG A 295 8.13 8.46 3.30
C ARG A 295 7.80 7.49 2.17
N ARG A 296 7.46 6.24 2.48
CA ARG A 296 7.05 5.24 1.48
C ARG A 296 5.81 5.67 0.70
N LEU A 297 4.82 6.28 1.37
CA LEU A 297 3.64 6.84 0.70
C LEU A 297 4.00 8.04 -0.18
N GLN A 298 4.95 8.87 0.27
CA GLN A 298 5.41 10.05 -0.46
C GLN A 298 6.11 9.67 -1.76
N GLU A 299 6.92 8.61 -1.78
CA GLU A 299 7.56 8.07 -2.99
C GLU A 299 6.53 7.77 -4.09
N VAL A 300 5.38 7.20 -3.72
CA VAL A 300 4.32 6.93 -4.68
C VAL A 300 3.65 8.22 -5.13
N LEU A 301 3.26 9.10 -4.19
CA LEU A 301 2.51 10.32 -4.48
C LEU A 301 3.32 11.40 -5.23
N GLU A 302 4.64 11.34 -5.17
CA GLU A 302 5.56 12.21 -5.90
C GLU A 302 6.01 11.60 -7.23
N ALA A 303 5.67 10.35 -7.51
CA ALA A 303 5.95 9.75 -8.79
C ALA A 303 5.28 10.57 -9.90
N PRO A 304 6.02 11.00 -10.93
CA PRO A 304 5.47 11.83 -11.98
C PRO A 304 4.39 11.08 -12.74
N LEU A 305 3.21 11.68 -12.84
CA LEU A 305 2.13 11.14 -13.65
C LEU A 305 2.50 11.24 -15.14
N PRO A 306 2.21 10.20 -15.92
CA PRO A 306 2.38 10.29 -17.37
C PRO A 306 1.49 11.42 -17.90
N GLN A 307 2.03 12.25 -18.77
CA GLN A 307 1.23 13.29 -19.43
C GLN A 307 0.12 12.57 -20.24
N ARG A 308 -1.13 12.95 -20.02
CA ARG A 308 -2.26 12.38 -20.75
C ARG A 308 -2.14 12.77 -22.23
N GLU A 309 -2.05 11.78 -23.10
CA GLU A 309 -2.17 12.07 -24.54
C GLU A 309 -3.55 12.69 -24.79
N PRO A 310 -3.64 13.70 -25.67
CA PRO A 310 -4.94 14.17 -26.11
C PRO A 310 -5.75 12.98 -26.66
N PRO A 311 -7.07 12.98 -26.49
CA PRO A 311 -7.89 11.92 -27.05
C PRO A 311 -7.59 11.80 -28.54
N ALA A 312 -7.37 10.57 -29.01
CA ALA A 312 -7.08 10.32 -30.42
C ALA A 312 -8.15 11.00 -31.27
N SER A 313 -7.73 11.91 -32.15
CA SER A 313 -8.63 12.52 -33.13
C SER A 313 -9.26 11.42 -33.97
N ALA A 314 -10.50 11.63 -34.44
CA ALA A 314 -11.12 10.76 -35.44
C ALA A 314 -10.14 10.64 -36.60
N GLY A 315 -9.55 9.48 -36.82
CA GLY A 315 -8.48 9.28 -37.77
C GLY A 315 -8.64 7.99 -38.54
N THR A 316 -7.86 7.89 -39.60
CA THR A 316 -7.95 6.82 -40.60
C THR A 316 -7.39 5.48 -40.16
N GLY A 317 -6.65 5.42 -39.01
CA GLY A 317 -5.98 4.21 -38.54
C GLY A 317 -4.49 4.14 -38.94
N GLU A 318 -3.91 5.21 -39.46
CA GLU A 318 -2.47 5.27 -39.72
C GLU A 318 -1.67 5.27 -38.43
N VAL A 319 -0.50 4.63 -38.43
CA VAL A 319 0.45 4.65 -37.31
C VAL A 319 1.85 4.99 -37.81
N VAL A 320 2.47 6.04 -37.23
CA VAL A 320 3.82 6.46 -37.59
C VAL A 320 4.66 6.56 -36.33
N LEU A 321 5.79 5.86 -36.33
CA LEU A 321 6.84 5.92 -35.33
C LEU A 321 8.07 6.55 -35.96
N THR A 322 8.71 7.51 -35.28
CA THR A 322 9.92 8.17 -35.74
C THR A 322 10.94 8.23 -34.61
N GLY A 323 12.10 7.58 -34.81
CA GLY A 323 13.22 7.57 -33.85
C GLY A 323 12.83 7.03 -32.47
N VAL A 324 11.96 6.03 -32.39
CA VAL A 324 11.39 5.54 -31.13
C VAL A 324 12.40 4.71 -30.34
N ILE A 325 12.64 5.11 -29.09
CA ILE A 325 13.53 4.42 -28.13
C ILE A 325 12.72 4.07 -26.89
N VAL A 326 12.78 2.79 -26.50
CA VAL A 326 12.30 2.27 -25.21
C VAL A 326 13.50 1.57 -24.53
N PRO A 327 13.92 1.97 -23.34
CA PRO A 327 15.06 1.38 -22.65
C PRO A 327 14.96 -0.15 -22.60
N ASP A 328 16.07 -0.82 -22.89
CA ASP A 328 16.21 -2.28 -22.86
C ASP A 328 15.27 -3.07 -23.81
N ALA A 329 14.52 -2.36 -24.71
CA ALA A 329 13.51 -3.02 -25.54
C ALA A 329 13.47 -2.56 -26.99
N LEU A 330 13.59 -1.25 -27.28
CA LEU A 330 13.54 -0.70 -28.65
C LEU A 330 14.63 0.34 -28.85
N HIS A 331 15.32 0.25 -29.97
CA HIS A 331 16.50 1.07 -30.29
C HIS A 331 16.33 1.76 -31.64
N ASP A 332 15.87 3.04 -31.62
CA ASP A 332 15.78 3.92 -32.79
C ASP A 332 14.89 3.30 -33.88
N VAL A 333 13.61 3.11 -33.56
CA VAL A 333 12.64 2.45 -34.44
C VAL A 333 11.86 3.48 -35.24
N ASP A 334 11.98 3.38 -36.59
CA ASP A 334 11.18 4.09 -37.57
C ASP A 334 10.22 3.10 -38.23
N LEU A 335 8.90 3.39 -38.23
CA LEU A 335 7.87 2.55 -38.83
C LEU A 335 6.67 3.38 -39.26
N ALA A 336 6.25 3.20 -40.49
CA ALA A 336 5.00 3.76 -41.00
C ALA A 336 4.05 2.62 -41.40
N ILE A 337 2.85 2.59 -40.81
CA ILE A 337 1.79 1.63 -41.08
C ILE A 337 0.63 2.40 -41.71
N PRO A 338 0.35 2.21 -43.01
CA PRO A 338 -0.80 2.83 -43.67
C PRO A 338 -2.12 2.38 -43.02
N ALA A 339 -3.14 3.22 -43.18
CA ALA A 339 -4.49 2.89 -42.72
C ALA A 339 -5.03 1.62 -43.41
N GLY A 340 -5.74 0.79 -42.65
CA GLY A 340 -6.37 -0.43 -43.16
C GLY A 340 -5.40 -1.60 -43.38
N THR A 341 -4.12 -1.44 -43.14
CA THR A 341 -3.10 -2.48 -43.39
C THR A 341 -3.11 -3.54 -42.26
N PHE A 342 -2.99 -4.80 -42.65
CA PHE A 342 -2.71 -5.91 -41.76
C PHE A 342 -1.20 -6.11 -41.64
N VAL A 343 -0.64 -5.83 -40.46
CA VAL A 343 0.78 -5.95 -40.17
C VAL A 343 1.01 -7.13 -39.23
N ALA A 344 1.92 -8.04 -39.58
CA ALA A 344 2.43 -9.05 -38.65
C ALA A 344 3.78 -8.60 -38.11
N VAL A 345 3.91 -8.58 -36.77
CA VAL A 345 5.19 -8.31 -36.08
C VAL A 345 5.80 -9.62 -35.66
N VAL A 346 6.98 -9.92 -36.19
CA VAL A 346 7.70 -11.19 -35.94
C VAL A 346 9.11 -10.95 -35.45
N GLY A 347 9.72 -11.96 -34.83
CA GLY A 347 11.09 -11.92 -34.31
C GLY A 347 11.31 -12.94 -33.21
N ARG A 348 12.54 -13.15 -32.79
CA ARG A 348 12.89 -14.06 -31.70
C ARG A 348 12.29 -13.61 -30.39
N SER A 349 12.19 -14.51 -29.39
CA SER A 349 11.80 -14.12 -28.04
C SER A 349 12.79 -13.06 -27.49
N GLY A 350 12.27 -12.00 -26.87
CA GLY A 350 13.09 -10.88 -26.38
C GLY A 350 13.47 -9.82 -27.44
N SER A 351 13.07 -9.96 -28.72
CA SER A 351 13.43 -8.99 -29.77
C SER A 351 12.68 -7.64 -29.70
N GLY A 352 11.80 -7.41 -28.72
CA GLY A 352 11.09 -6.14 -28.54
C GLY A 352 9.67 -6.09 -29.14
N LYS A 353 9.09 -7.22 -29.62
CA LYS A 353 7.75 -7.26 -30.25
C LYS A 353 6.63 -6.68 -29.37
N SER A 354 6.53 -7.18 -28.12
CA SER A 354 5.50 -6.68 -27.17
C SER A 354 5.76 -5.23 -26.75
N ALA A 355 7.02 -4.79 -26.73
CA ALA A 355 7.35 -3.38 -26.51
C ALA A 355 6.86 -2.51 -27.67
N LEU A 356 7.08 -2.94 -28.92
CA LEU A 356 6.56 -2.26 -30.10
C LEU A 356 5.03 -2.22 -30.10
N ALA A 357 4.38 -3.36 -29.82
CA ALA A 357 2.93 -3.45 -29.69
C ALA A 357 2.40 -2.50 -28.60
N SER A 358 3.06 -2.46 -27.43
CA SER A 358 2.69 -1.58 -26.32
C SER A 358 2.87 -0.09 -26.66
N VAL A 359 3.92 0.25 -27.42
CA VAL A 359 4.13 1.62 -27.92
C VAL A 359 3.04 1.99 -28.93
N ILE A 360 2.71 1.14 -29.91
CA ILE A 360 1.62 1.36 -30.86
C ILE A 360 0.28 1.45 -30.12
N GLY A 361 0.07 0.61 -29.10
CA GLY A 361 -1.10 0.57 -28.24
C GLY A 361 -1.28 1.77 -27.31
N GLY A 362 -0.25 2.63 -27.17
CA GLY A 362 -0.28 3.76 -26.25
C GLY A 362 -0.13 3.37 -24.77
N LEU A 363 0.28 2.12 -24.50
CA LEU A 363 0.51 1.61 -23.15
C LEU A 363 1.89 1.98 -22.60
N THR A 364 2.88 2.04 -23.49
CA THR A 364 4.26 2.42 -23.16
C THR A 364 4.64 3.67 -23.93
N ARG A 365 5.18 4.66 -23.23
CA ARG A 365 5.76 5.85 -23.87
C ARG A 365 7.22 5.63 -24.17
N PRO A 366 7.67 6.00 -25.35
CA PRO A 366 9.10 6.02 -25.65
C PRO A 366 9.81 7.10 -24.81
N THR A 367 11.07 6.86 -24.50
CA THR A 367 11.94 7.87 -23.85
C THR A 367 12.43 8.91 -24.86
N SER A 368 12.47 8.57 -26.14
CA SER A 368 12.82 9.44 -27.27
C SER A 368 12.01 9.03 -28.51
N GLY A 369 11.90 9.96 -29.44
CA GLY A 369 11.13 9.77 -30.66
C GLY A 369 9.66 10.21 -30.52
N GLU A 370 8.93 10.09 -31.63
CA GLU A 370 7.52 10.49 -31.73
C GLU A 370 6.65 9.31 -32.20
N VAL A 371 5.45 9.21 -31.66
CA VAL A 371 4.43 8.23 -32.06
C VAL A 371 3.14 8.95 -32.41
N ARG A 372 2.72 8.86 -33.67
CA ARG A 372 1.44 9.39 -34.14
C ARG A 372 0.48 8.26 -34.46
N ARG A 373 -0.75 8.35 -33.95
CA ARG A 373 -1.83 7.37 -34.14
C ARG A 373 -3.05 8.06 -34.72
N GLY A 374 -3.48 7.61 -35.84
CA GLY A 374 -4.68 8.11 -36.52
C GLY A 374 -5.93 7.40 -36.01
N GLY A 375 -6.36 7.68 -34.77
CA GLY A 375 -7.63 7.18 -34.24
C GLY A 375 -7.52 6.36 -32.96
N SER A 376 -8.66 5.78 -32.54
CA SER A 376 -8.75 4.96 -31.33
C SER A 376 -7.98 3.64 -31.47
N VAL A 377 -7.39 3.16 -30.38
CA VAL A 377 -6.66 1.89 -30.35
C VAL A 377 -7.39 0.88 -29.45
N GLY A 378 -7.64 -0.32 -29.99
CA GLY A 378 -8.03 -1.50 -29.24
C GLY A 378 -6.82 -2.39 -29.01
N TYR A 379 -6.65 -2.90 -27.79
CA TYR A 379 -5.52 -3.76 -27.43
C TYR A 379 -5.99 -5.06 -26.80
N ALA A 380 -5.56 -6.18 -27.35
CA ALA A 380 -5.78 -7.50 -26.78
C ALA A 380 -4.46 -8.11 -26.34
N PHE A 381 -4.42 -8.54 -25.08
CA PHE A 381 -3.25 -9.11 -24.41
C PHE A 381 -3.22 -10.63 -24.54
N GLU A 382 -2.03 -11.23 -24.49
CA GLU A 382 -1.85 -12.68 -24.31
C GLU A 382 -2.62 -13.20 -23.08
N ARG A 383 -2.51 -12.48 -21.95
CA ARG A 383 -3.19 -12.81 -20.68
C ARG A 383 -4.03 -11.61 -20.23
N PRO A 384 -5.29 -11.51 -20.66
CA PRO A 384 -6.12 -10.38 -20.31
C PRO A 384 -6.54 -10.40 -18.84
N ALA A 385 -6.37 -9.28 -18.13
CA ALA A 385 -7.05 -9.07 -16.87
C ALA A 385 -8.52 -8.70 -17.15
N LEU A 386 -9.45 -9.54 -16.74
CA LEU A 386 -10.88 -9.32 -16.93
C LEU A 386 -11.43 -8.57 -15.70
N VAL A 387 -11.63 -7.27 -15.84
CA VAL A 387 -12.07 -6.37 -14.77
C VAL A 387 -13.52 -6.01 -15.00
N GLY A 388 -14.39 -6.33 -14.04
CA GLY A 388 -15.84 -6.05 -14.12
C GLY A 388 -16.58 -6.83 -13.05
N THR A 389 -17.83 -6.44 -12.76
CA THR A 389 -18.70 -7.17 -11.85
C THR A 389 -19.26 -8.41 -12.54
N THR A 390 -19.67 -8.28 -13.80
CA THR A 390 -20.20 -9.34 -14.65
C THR A 390 -19.34 -9.58 -15.87
N VAL A 391 -19.61 -10.64 -16.61
CA VAL A 391 -18.98 -10.94 -17.90
C VAL A 391 -19.23 -9.79 -18.89
N ALA A 392 -20.47 -9.27 -18.96
CA ALA A 392 -20.78 -8.11 -19.79
C ALA A 392 -19.96 -6.88 -19.40
N ASP A 393 -19.80 -6.62 -18.10
CA ASP A 393 -18.97 -5.50 -17.62
C ASP A 393 -17.50 -5.66 -17.99
N ALA A 394 -16.97 -6.88 -17.95
CA ALA A 394 -15.60 -7.16 -18.34
C ALA A 394 -15.33 -6.90 -19.83
N VAL A 395 -16.32 -7.17 -20.70
CA VAL A 395 -16.22 -6.88 -22.14
C VAL A 395 -16.38 -5.38 -22.41
N ARG A 396 -17.35 -4.71 -21.80
CA ARG A 396 -17.58 -3.26 -21.98
C ARG A 396 -16.63 -2.36 -21.20
N TYR A 397 -15.67 -2.92 -20.48
CA TYR A 397 -14.78 -2.15 -19.61
C TYR A 397 -14.06 -1.03 -20.36
N GLY A 398 -14.26 0.20 -19.90
CA GLY A 398 -13.70 1.41 -20.51
C GLY A 398 -14.53 1.99 -21.65
N THR A 399 -15.71 1.43 -21.94
CA THR A 399 -16.72 1.98 -22.86
C THR A 399 -18.10 1.83 -22.22
N ASP A 400 -19.12 2.39 -22.83
CA ASP A 400 -20.52 2.17 -22.44
C ASP A 400 -21.35 1.73 -23.68
N PRO A 401 -20.99 0.60 -24.32
CA PRO A 401 -21.75 0.10 -25.45
C PRO A 401 -23.05 -0.56 -24.98
N HIS A 402 -24.04 -0.63 -25.85
CA HIS A 402 -25.24 -1.39 -25.61
C HIS A 402 -24.96 -2.89 -25.51
N ARG A 403 -25.87 -3.66 -24.85
CA ARG A 403 -25.71 -5.12 -24.70
C ARG A 403 -25.58 -5.84 -26.05
N THR A 404 -26.25 -5.35 -27.10
CA THR A 404 -26.18 -5.90 -28.47
C THR A 404 -24.76 -5.82 -29.04
N ASP A 405 -24.04 -4.71 -28.75
CA ASP A 405 -22.65 -4.54 -29.20
C ASP A 405 -21.72 -5.51 -28.47
N VAL A 406 -21.96 -5.76 -27.18
CA VAL A 406 -21.23 -6.75 -26.38
C VAL A 406 -21.41 -8.15 -26.97
N GLU A 407 -22.62 -8.53 -27.31
CA GLU A 407 -22.92 -9.83 -27.92
C GLU A 407 -22.28 -9.99 -29.29
N ALA A 408 -22.36 -8.96 -30.13
CA ALA A 408 -21.73 -8.96 -31.45
C ALA A 408 -20.20 -9.11 -31.35
N ALA A 409 -19.57 -8.39 -30.40
CA ALA A 409 -18.14 -8.50 -30.14
C ALA A 409 -17.76 -9.90 -29.62
N CYS A 410 -18.59 -10.51 -28.75
CA CYS A 410 -18.38 -11.88 -28.26
C CYS A 410 -18.55 -12.94 -29.36
N ARG A 411 -19.48 -12.74 -30.30
CA ARG A 411 -19.61 -13.61 -31.50
C ARG A 411 -18.39 -13.50 -32.38
N ALA A 412 -17.91 -12.28 -32.63
CA ALA A 412 -16.69 -12.05 -33.41
C ALA A 412 -15.46 -12.70 -32.76
N ALA A 413 -15.36 -12.65 -31.43
CA ALA A 413 -14.30 -13.31 -30.66
C ALA A 413 -14.51 -14.81 -30.44
N GLN A 414 -15.57 -15.42 -30.97
CA GLN A 414 -15.91 -16.85 -30.82
C GLN A 414 -16.05 -17.30 -29.34
N VAL A 415 -16.62 -16.43 -28.49
CA VAL A 415 -16.83 -16.72 -27.05
C VAL A 415 -18.31 -16.62 -26.64
N HIS A 416 -19.19 -16.17 -27.52
CA HIS A 416 -20.63 -16.02 -27.25
C HIS A 416 -21.27 -17.30 -26.71
N ASP A 417 -21.08 -18.41 -27.41
CA ASP A 417 -21.68 -19.69 -27.04
C ASP A 417 -21.18 -20.23 -25.69
N VAL A 418 -19.96 -19.87 -25.29
CA VAL A 418 -19.42 -20.16 -23.96
C VAL A 418 -20.14 -19.34 -22.91
N VAL A 419 -20.27 -18.02 -23.16
CA VAL A 419 -20.91 -17.10 -22.22
C VAL A 419 -22.38 -17.47 -22.00
N VAL A 420 -23.13 -17.79 -23.04
CA VAL A 420 -24.56 -18.16 -22.92
C VAL A 420 -24.75 -19.44 -22.10
N ARG A 421 -23.76 -20.33 -22.06
CA ARG A 421 -23.82 -21.57 -21.24
C ARG A 421 -23.48 -21.34 -19.77
N LEU A 422 -22.98 -20.16 -19.38
CA LEU A 422 -22.76 -19.83 -17.99
C LEU A 422 -24.11 -19.73 -17.23
N PRO A 423 -24.15 -19.93 -15.92
CA PRO A 423 -25.40 -19.97 -15.14
C PRO A 423 -26.31 -18.77 -15.35
N GLU A 424 -25.74 -17.56 -15.47
CA GLU A 424 -26.46 -16.30 -15.66
C GLU A 424 -26.08 -15.62 -17.00
N GLY A 425 -25.45 -16.38 -17.92
CA GLY A 425 -25.02 -15.87 -19.21
C GLY A 425 -24.08 -14.66 -19.06
N TYR A 426 -24.39 -13.56 -19.71
CA TYR A 426 -23.63 -12.30 -19.65
C TYR A 426 -23.65 -11.62 -18.28
N ASP A 427 -24.63 -11.91 -17.44
CA ASP A 427 -24.77 -11.36 -16.09
C ASP A 427 -24.04 -12.20 -15.04
N THR A 428 -23.41 -13.33 -15.43
CA THR A 428 -22.61 -14.17 -14.54
C THR A 428 -21.50 -13.33 -13.88
N PRO A 429 -21.35 -13.38 -12.53
CA PRO A 429 -20.31 -12.67 -11.83
C PRO A 429 -18.91 -13.10 -12.31
N MET A 430 -18.08 -12.13 -12.72
CA MET A 430 -16.75 -12.41 -13.28
C MET A 430 -15.84 -13.18 -12.32
N ALA A 431 -15.96 -12.93 -11.01
CA ALA A 431 -15.14 -13.56 -9.98
C ALA A 431 -15.37 -15.09 -9.88
N THR A 432 -16.55 -15.57 -10.27
CA THR A 432 -16.96 -16.99 -10.17
C THR A 432 -17.18 -17.65 -11.52
N ALA A 433 -17.03 -16.92 -12.62
CA ALA A 433 -17.20 -17.46 -13.97
C ALA A 433 -16.13 -18.53 -14.25
N PRO A 434 -16.52 -19.80 -14.47
CA PRO A 434 -15.59 -20.87 -14.77
C PRO A 434 -15.11 -20.75 -16.21
N MET A 435 -13.94 -20.15 -16.42
CA MET A 435 -13.37 -19.95 -17.76
C MET A 435 -11.99 -20.60 -17.87
N SER A 436 -11.77 -21.28 -18.96
CA SER A 436 -10.43 -21.74 -19.36
C SER A 436 -9.57 -20.54 -19.82
N GLY A 437 -8.25 -20.73 -19.88
CA GLY A 437 -7.34 -19.68 -20.36
C GLY A 437 -7.67 -19.19 -21.76
N GLY A 438 -8.04 -20.07 -22.70
CA GLY A 438 -8.44 -19.72 -24.05
C GLY A 438 -9.80 -18.98 -24.11
N GLU A 439 -10.75 -19.29 -23.24
CA GLU A 439 -12.02 -18.57 -23.13
C GLU A 439 -11.81 -17.16 -22.56
N ALA A 440 -11.00 -17.03 -21.52
CA ALA A 440 -10.61 -15.72 -20.98
C ALA A 440 -9.90 -14.86 -22.03
N GLN A 441 -9.00 -15.48 -22.83
CA GLN A 441 -8.31 -14.80 -23.94
C GLN A 441 -9.28 -14.29 -25.00
N ARG A 442 -10.27 -15.12 -25.44
CA ARG A 442 -11.32 -14.69 -26.37
C ARG A 442 -12.21 -13.59 -25.79
N LEU A 443 -12.48 -13.61 -24.47
CA LEU A 443 -13.23 -12.52 -23.84
C LEU A 443 -12.42 -11.21 -23.85
N GLY A 444 -11.09 -11.29 -23.68
CA GLY A 444 -10.17 -10.16 -23.86
C GLY A 444 -10.15 -9.61 -25.29
N LEU A 445 -10.26 -10.48 -26.32
CA LEU A 445 -10.45 -10.09 -27.70
C LEU A 445 -11.79 -9.36 -27.92
N ALA A 446 -12.90 -9.89 -27.37
CA ALA A 446 -14.21 -9.24 -27.45
C ALA A 446 -14.17 -7.82 -26.86
N ARG A 447 -13.45 -7.62 -25.74
CA ARG A 447 -13.23 -6.29 -25.13
C ARG A 447 -12.47 -5.33 -26.07
N ALA A 448 -11.53 -5.83 -26.87
CA ALA A 448 -10.84 -4.99 -27.85
C ALA A 448 -11.76 -4.64 -29.03
N PHE A 449 -12.63 -5.55 -29.46
CA PHE A 449 -13.54 -5.35 -30.59
C PHE A 449 -14.69 -4.41 -30.28
N VAL A 450 -15.28 -4.51 -29.08
CA VAL A 450 -16.44 -3.69 -28.68
C VAL A 450 -16.18 -2.18 -28.74
N ARG A 451 -14.91 -1.78 -28.76
CA ARG A 451 -14.49 -0.37 -28.85
C ARG A 451 -14.51 0.18 -30.28
N ASP A 452 -14.75 -0.64 -31.27
CA ASP A 452 -14.64 -0.32 -32.72
C ASP A 452 -13.39 0.52 -33.03
N PRO A 453 -12.19 0.00 -32.76
CA PRO A 453 -10.96 0.77 -32.85
C PRO A 453 -10.56 1.02 -34.30
N ALA A 454 -9.91 2.18 -34.55
CA ALA A 454 -9.27 2.45 -35.83
C ALA A 454 -7.99 1.59 -36.03
N VAL A 455 -7.31 1.30 -34.95
CA VAL A 455 -6.13 0.43 -34.91
C VAL A 455 -6.38 -0.68 -33.89
N LEU A 456 -6.26 -1.93 -34.28
CA LEU A 456 -6.36 -3.10 -33.41
C LEU A 456 -4.97 -3.71 -33.24
N VAL A 457 -4.50 -3.80 -31.99
CA VAL A 457 -3.24 -4.45 -31.61
C VAL A 457 -3.55 -5.78 -30.93
N LEU A 458 -3.00 -6.87 -31.44
CA LEU A 458 -3.11 -8.22 -30.89
C LEU A 458 -1.70 -8.67 -30.47
N ASP A 459 -1.40 -8.62 -29.17
CA ASP A 459 -0.10 -9.01 -28.63
C ASP A 459 -0.17 -10.46 -28.13
N ASP A 460 0.21 -11.40 -29.00
CA ASP A 460 0.10 -12.85 -28.80
C ASP A 460 -1.31 -13.28 -28.32
N ALA A 461 -2.33 -12.50 -28.67
CA ALA A 461 -3.69 -12.64 -28.17
C ALA A 461 -4.43 -13.91 -28.66
N THR A 462 -3.82 -14.70 -29.53
CA THR A 462 -4.34 -15.98 -30.04
C THR A 462 -3.42 -17.17 -29.68
N ALA A 463 -2.34 -16.95 -28.94
CA ALA A 463 -1.31 -17.95 -28.69
C ALA A 463 -1.82 -19.23 -27.97
N SER A 464 -2.84 -19.11 -27.11
CA SER A 464 -3.45 -20.24 -26.39
C SER A 464 -4.60 -20.91 -27.15
N LEU A 465 -4.90 -20.49 -28.36
CA LEU A 465 -5.96 -21.06 -29.18
C LEU A 465 -5.42 -22.20 -30.06
N ASP A 466 -6.26 -23.21 -30.29
CA ASP A 466 -5.99 -24.21 -31.32
C ASP A 466 -6.10 -23.60 -32.71
N MET A 467 -5.47 -24.22 -33.70
CA MET A 467 -5.37 -23.69 -35.06
C MET A 467 -6.76 -23.44 -35.73
N VAL A 468 -7.77 -24.23 -35.40
CA VAL A 468 -9.12 -24.09 -35.97
C VAL A 468 -9.80 -22.87 -35.37
N THR A 469 -9.80 -22.74 -34.07
CA THR A 469 -10.37 -21.59 -33.34
C THR A 469 -9.64 -20.31 -33.73
N GLU A 470 -8.31 -20.31 -33.81
CA GLU A 470 -7.52 -19.16 -34.25
C GLU A 470 -7.90 -18.70 -35.66
N SER A 471 -7.94 -19.61 -36.65
CA SER A 471 -8.30 -19.26 -38.02
C SER A 471 -9.74 -18.73 -38.12
N THR A 472 -10.61 -19.17 -37.20
CA THR A 472 -12.00 -18.69 -37.15
C THR A 472 -12.06 -17.30 -36.51
N VAL A 473 -11.30 -17.04 -35.45
CA VAL A 473 -11.17 -15.72 -34.82
C VAL A 473 -10.56 -14.72 -35.83
N GLU A 474 -9.48 -15.08 -36.52
CA GLU A 474 -8.85 -14.20 -37.51
C GLU A 474 -9.82 -13.81 -38.64
N ARG A 475 -10.59 -14.76 -39.20
CA ARG A 475 -11.63 -14.47 -40.19
C ARG A 475 -12.76 -13.60 -39.64
N ALA A 476 -13.14 -13.85 -38.37
CA ALA A 476 -14.17 -13.06 -37.70
C ALA A 476 -13.70 -11.60 -37.48
N VAL A 477 -12.43 -11.39 -37.16
CA VAL A 477 -11.82 -10.05 -37.05
C VAL A 477 -11.88 -9.32 -38.40
N GLU A 478 -11.55 -10.00 -39.48
CA GLU A 478 -11.62 -9.41 -40.84
C GLU A 478 -13.04 -8.96 -41.18
N SER A 479 -14.05 -9.76 -40.84
CA SER A 479 -15.45 -9.46 -41.11
C SER A 479 -16.05 -8.43 -40.16
N ALA A 480 -15.63 -8.42 -38.87
CA ALA A 480 -16.18 -7.53 -37.86
C ALA A 480 -15.57 -6.11 -37.90
N LEU A 481 -14.33 -5.98 -38.36
CA LEU A 481 -13.57 -4.73 -38.41
C LEU A 481 -13.01 -4.46 -39.84
N PRO A 482 -13.84 -4.35 -40.87
CA PRO A 482 -13.38 -4.15 -42.24
C PRO A 482 -12.66 -2.79 -42.38
N GLY A 483 -11.51 -2.79 -43.08
CA GLY A 483 -10.74 -1.59 -43.35
C GLY A 483 -10.02 -0.98 -42.11
N ARG A 484 -10.00 -1.67 -40.98
CA ARG A 484 -9.23 -1.23 -39.77
C ARG A 484 -7.78 -1.72 -39.85
N THR A 485 -6.88 -0.90 -39.36
CA THR A 485 -5.48 -1.28 -39.24
C THR A 485 -5.32 -2.34 -38.16
N ARG A 486 -4.59 -3.42 -38.46
CA ARG A 486 -4.36 -4.54 -37.55
C ARG A 486 -2.87 -4.78 -37.39
N VAL A 487 -2.41 -4.79 -36.15
CA VAL A 487 -1.03 -5.11 -35.79
C VAL A 487 -1.05 -6.37 -34.93
N VAL A 488 -0.52 -7.46 -35.46
CA VAL A 488 -0.56 -8.78 -34.81
C VAL A 488 0.85 -9.24 -34.51
N VAL A 489 1.19 -9.34 -33.23
CA VAL A 489 2.41 -10.02 -32.78
C VAL A 489 2.17 -11.53 -32.89
N THR A 490 3.04 -12.24 -33.59
CA THR A 490 2.86 -13.66 -33.83
C THR A 490 4.18 -14.40 -33.99
N HIS A 491 4.19 -15.67 -33.60
CA HIS A 491 5.26 -16.64 -33.84
C HIS A 491 4.90 -17.64 -34.94
N ARG A 492 3.78 -17.44 -35.66
CA ARG A 492 3.25 -18.39 -36.65
C ARG A 492 3.46 -17.89 -38.05
N ALA A 493 4.13 -18.69 -38.88
CA ALA A 493 4.35 -18.37 -40.28
C ALA A 493 3.03 -18.24 -41.07
N ALA A 494 1.97 -18.99 -40.67
CA ALA A 494 0.67 -18.93 -41.34
C ALA A 494 0.02 -17.54 -41.20
N THR A 495 0.10 -16.92 -40.02
CA THR A 495 -0.42 -15.55 -39.77
C THR A 495 0.44 -14.51 -40.49
N ALA A 496 1.78 -14.66 -40.47
CA ALA A 496 2.71 -13.77 -41.17
C ALA A 496 2.48 -13.81 -42.71
N ARG A 497 2.15 -14.98 -43.27
CA ARG A 497 1.85 -15.14 -44.72
C ARG A 497 0.58 -14.41 -45.15
N ARG A 498 -0.39 -14.21 -44.27
CA ARG A 498 -1.66 -13.54 -44.57
C ARG A 498 -1.57 -12.03 -44.35
N ALA A 499 -0.55 -11.54 -43.69
CA ALA A 499 -0.33 -10.13 -43.47
C ALA A 499 0.06 -9.43 -44.79
N ASP A 500 -0.46 -8.20 -44.98
CA ASP A 500 -0.06 -7.34 -46.10
C ASP A 500 1.42 -6.97 -46.00
N VAL A 501 1.88 -6.75 -44.75
CA VAL A 501 3.26 -6.37 -44.42
C VAL A 501 3.71 -7.10 -43.18
N VAL A 502 4.95 -7.58 -43.20
CA VAL A 502 5.63 -8.13 -42.03
C VAL A 502 6.69 -7.14 -41.55
N VAL A 503 6.70 -6.89 -40.24
CA VAL A 503 7.75 -6.15 -39.55
C VAL A 503 8.59 -7.16 -38.79
N TRP A 504 9.82 -7.35 -39.23
CA TRP A 504 10.74 -8.27 -38.58
C TRP A 504 11.65 -7.50 -37.62
N LEU A 505 11.50 -7.79 -36.31
CA LEU A 505 12.36 -7.26 -35.27
C LEU A 505 13.47 -8.22 -34.88
N ASP A 506 14.64 -7.64 -34.67
CA ASP A 506 15.81 -8.32 -34.12
C ASP A 506 16.54 -7.35 -33.16
N ASP A 507 16.79 -7.78 -31.94
CA ASP A 507 17.48 -7.01 -30.89
C ASP A 507 16.99 -5.54 -30.75
N GLY A 508 15.66 -5.37 -30.66
CA GLY A 508 15.03 -4.06 -30.48
C GLY A 508 15.07 -3.13 -31.69
N ARG A 509 15.49 -3.61 -32.85
CA ARG A 509 15.55 -2.86 -34.12
C ARG A 509 14.69 -3.51 -35.20
N ILE A 510 14.19 -2.73 -36.13
CA ILE A 510 13.56 -3.27 -37.34
C ILE A 510 14.66 -3.73 -38.28
N ARG A 511 14.73 -5.04 -38.50
CA ARG A 511 15.68 -5.65 -39.44
C ARG A 511 15.19 -5.55 -40.89
N ALA A 512 13.89 -5.79 -41.10
CA ALA A 512 13.28 -5.65 -42.41
C ALA A 512 11.76 -5.40 -42.30
N VAL A 513 11.21 -4.78 -43.31
CA VAL A 513 9.77 -4.56 -43.53
C VAL A 513 9.43 -4.94 -44.95
N GLY A 514 8.46 -5.83 -45.15
CA GLY A 514 8.02 -6.23 -46.49
C GLY A 514 7.05 -7.42 -46.47
N PRO A 515 6.59 -7.89 -47.64
CA PRO A 515 5.77 -9.09 -47.75
C PRO A 515 6.49 -10.34 -47.20
N HIS A 516 5.73 -11.26 -46.57
CA HIS A 516 6.28 -12.50 -46.05
C HIS A 516 7.07 -13.31 -47.09
N ALA A 517 6.57 -13.34 -48.35
CA ALA A 517 7.20 -14.09 -49.42
C ALA A 517 8.61 -13.59 -49.75
N ASP A 518 8.84 -12.28 -49.68
CA ASP A 518 10.14 -11.68 -49.95
C ASP A 518 11.13 -11.97 -48.84
N LEU A 519 10.67 -11.88 -47.58
CA LEU A 519 11.49 -12.15 -46.38
C LEU A 519 11.80 -13.64 -46.21
N TRP A 520 10.98 -14.54 -46.79
CA TRP A 520 11.14 -15.99 -46.65
C TRP A 520 12.43 -16.52 -47.29
N HIS A 521 13.08 -15.72 -48.15
CA HIS A 521 14.37 -16.08 -48.73
C HIS A 521 15.53 -15.94 -47.75
N ASP A 522 15.39 -15.22 -46.65
CA ASP A 522 16.36 -15.05 -45.59
C ASP A 522 16.31 -16.22 -44.60
N ASP A 523 17.44 -16.88 -44.35
CA ASP A 523 17.54 -18.03 -43.44
C ASP A 523 17.27 -17.65 -41.98
N ASP A 524 17.73 -16.46 -41.56
CA ASP A 524 17.49 -15.92 -40.21
C ASP A 524 16.01 -15.62 -39.99
N TYR A 525 15.33 -15.15 -41.04
CA TYR A 525 13.89 -14.93 -40.97
C TYR A 525 13.12 -16.25 -40.82
N ARG A 526 13.49 -17.30 -41.59
CA ARG A 526 12.89 -18.63 -41.44
C ARG A 526 13.12 -19.19 -40.03
N ALA A 527 14.29 -18.97 -39.46
CA ALA A 527 14.64 -19.41 -38.13
C ALA A 527 13.83 -18.73 -37.00
N VAL A 528 13.08 -17.65 -37.29
CA VAL A 528 12.14 -17.04 -36.33
C VAL A 528 10.95 -17.94 -36.04
N PHE A 529 10.59 -18.82 -37.01
CA PHE A 529 9.40 -19.68 -36.90
C PHE A 529 9.72 -21.13 -36.45
N GLY A 530 10.97 -21.46 -36.14
CA GLY A 530 11.43 -22.75 -35.64
C GLY A 530 12.06 -23.63 -36.69
#